data_02a1c5da9ee8773b5356594a96ba7a54
#
_entry.id   02a1c5da9ee8773b5356594a96ba7a54
#
_cell.length_a   1.000
_cell.length_b   1.000
_cell.length_c   1.000
_cell.angle_alpha   90.00
_cell.angle_beta   90.00
_cell.angle_gamma   90.00
#
_symmetry.space_group_name_H-M   'P 1'
#
loop_
_entity.id
_entity.type
_entity.pdbx_description
1 polymer ?
#
loop_
_entity_poly.entity_id
_entity_poly.type
_entity_poly.pdbx_seq_one_letter_code
_entity_poly.pdbx_strand_id
1 'polypeptide(L)'
;MSSDAAETILLTIFLKHDQSKNLEAIQGHLAATGWWERFPPKGADIASWNVVMGIGQIVTLRLPPHLLNVVNVEIERCAWGVFATEFFPTYDFIRVRERLAREWRAAKQQGSGPAQPKP
;
A
#
# COMPACT_ATOMS: atom_id res chain seq x y z
N MET A 1 1.88 -25.99 -6.71
CA MET A 1 1.87 -25.45 -6.56
C MET A 1 2.07 -24.59 -5.78
N SER A 2 2.31 -24.63 -5.14
CA SER A 2 2.64 -23.81 -4.14
C SER A 2 3.41 -22.64 -4.47
N SER A 3 4.04 -22.65 -5.51
CA SER A 3 4.81 -21.51 -5.90
C SER A 3 3.98 -20.29 -5.98
N ASP A 4 2.74 -20.45 -6.14
CA ASP A 4 1.89 -19.31 -6.24
C ASP A 4 1.93 -18.48 -5.01
N ALA A 5 2.06 -19.12 -3.88
CA ALA A 5 2.01 -18.38 -2.64
C ALA A 5 3.17 -17.42 -2.52
N ALA A 6 4.26 -17.71 -3.23
CA ALA A 6 5.40 -16.84 -3.14
C ALA A 6 5.33 -15.65 -4.06
N GLU A 7 4.41 -15.66 -4.99
CA GLU A 7 4.35 -14.63 -6.01
C GLU A 7 3.40 -13.55 -5.61
N THR A 8 3.78 -12.76 -4.63
CA THR A 8 2.94 -11.64 -4.23
C THR A 8 3.74 -10.35 -4.28
N ILE A 9 3.02 -9.27 -4.45
CA ILE A 9 3.59 -7.93 -4.41
C ILE A 9 2.82 -7.13 -3.39
N LEU A 10 3.38 -5.99 -3.04
CA LEU A 10 2.68 -5.01 -2.22
C LEU A 10 2.19 -3.90 -3.13
N LEU A 11 0.97 -3.47 -2.90
CA LEU A 11 0.39 -2.37 -3.64
C LEU A 11 -0.11 -1.36 -2.64
N THR A 12 0.43 -0.15 -2.68
CA THR A 12 0.01 0.93 -1.80
C THR A 12 -0.95 1.81 -2.57
N ILE A 13 -2.10 2.07 -1.98
CA ILE A 13 -3.18 2.80 -2.62
C ILE A 13 -3.51 3.99 -1.75
N PHE A 14 -3.50 5.16 -2.35
CA PHE A 14 -3.93 6.38 -1.66
C PHE A 14 -5.39 6.61 -2.03
N LEU A 15 -6.24 6.66 -1.00
CA LEU A 15 -7.66 6.92 -1.15
C LEU A 15 -7.92 8.33 -0.64
N LYS A 16 -7.85 9.30 -1.53
CA LYS A 16 -8.02 10.69 -1.12
C LYS A 16 -9.48 11.06 -1.15
N HIS A 17 -9.96 11.64 -0.07
CA HIS A 17 -11.37 12.02 0.04
C HIS A 17 -11.72 13.08 -0.98
N ASP A 18 -12.90 12.95 -1.57
CA ASP A 18 -13.46 14.00 -2.39
C ASP A 18 -13.89 15.12 -1.45
N GLN A 19 -13.18 16.22 -1.52
CA GLN A 19 -13.39 17.32 -0.57
C GLN A 19 -14.71 18.05 -0.77
N SER A 20 -15.41 17.77 -1.87
CA SER A 20 -16.73 18.36 -2.08
C SER A 20 -17.83 17.62 -1.33
N LYS A 21 -17.51 16.50 -0.67
CA LYS A 21 -18.48 15.69 0.04
C LYS A 21 -18.12 15.62 1.52
N ASN A 22 -19.14 15.53 2.37
CA ASN A 22 -18.87 15.35 3.78
C ASN A 22 -18.70 13.86 4.11
N LEU A 23 -18.32 13.59 5.34
CA LEU A 23 -18.03 12.22 5.75
C LEU A 23 -19.25 11.32 5.60
N GLU A 24 -20.42 11.82 5.96
CA GLU A 24 -21.64 11.01 5.87
C GLU A 24 -21.96 10.65 4.44
N ALA A 25 -21.74 11.55 3.51
CA ALA A 25 -21.97 11.24 2.09
C ALA A 25 -20.99 10.19 1.59
N ILE A 26 -19.73 10.29 1.98
CA ILE A 26 -18.74 9.31 1.58
C ILE A 26 -19.09 7.94 2.16
N GLN A 27 -19.38 7.89 3.45
CA GLN A 27 -19.69 6.62 4.09
C GLN A 27 -20.99 6.01 3.58
N GLY A 28 -21.97 6.83 3.29
CA GLY A 28 -23.22 6.34 2.72
C GLY A 28 -23.02 5.74 1.35
N HIS A 29 -22.19 6.36 0.53
CA HIS A 29 -21.87 5.82 -0.79
C HIS A 29 -21.16 4.47 -0.68
N LEU A 30 -20.16 4.40 0.20
CA LEU A 30 -19.43 3.14 0.36
C LEU A 30 -20.31 2.03 0.87
N ALA A 31 -21.21 2.35 1.79
CA ALA A 31 -22.15 1.35 2.29
C ALA A 31 -23.08 0.87 1.18
N ALA A 32 -23.58 1.80 0.36
CA ALA A 32 -24.51 1.47 -0.70
C ALA A 32 -23.88 0.60 -1.80
N THR A 33 -22.58 0.77 -2.03
CA THR A 33 -21.91 0.03 -3.10
C THR A 33 -21.35 -1.31 -2.64
N GLY A 34 -21.39 -1.58 -1.33
CA GLY A 34 -20.86 -2.83 -0.80
C GLY A 34 -19.37 -2.82 -0.61
N TRP A 35 -18.77 -1.64 -0.49
CA TRP A 35 -17.32 -1.49 -0.33
C TRP A 35 -16.76 -2.34 0.78
N TRP A 36 -17.43 -2.38 1.92
CA TRP A 36 -16.90 -3.06 3.10
C TRP A 36 -16.81 -4.57 2.95
N GLU A 37 -17.54 -5.12 2.00
CA GLU A 37 -17.52 -6.53 1.70
C GLU A 37 -16.66 -6.84 0.48
N ARG A 38 -16.62 -5.92 -0.46
CA ARG A 38 -16.00 -6.17 -1.75
C ARG A 38 -14.53 -5.76 -1.80
N PHE A 39 -14.12 -4.88 -0.92
CA PHE A 39 -12.73 -4.41 -0.94
C PHE A 39 -12.07 -4.72 0.40
N PRO A 40 -10.92 -5.40 0.41
CA PRO A 40 -10.20 -5.88 -0.78
C PRO A 40 -10.83 -7.14 -1.35
N PRO A 41 -10.63 -7.40 -2.63
CA PRO A 41 -11.17 -8.62 -3.22
C PRO A 41 -10.49 -9.85 -2.66
N LYS A 42 -11.15 -10.98 -2.81
CA LYS A 42 -10.64 -12.23 -2.32
C LYS A 42 -9.26 -12.49 -2.94
N GLY A 43 -8.32 -12.90 -2.13
CA GLY A 43 -6.96 -13.14 -2.57
C GLY A 43 -6.01 -11.98 -2.33
N ALA A 44 -6.53 -10.83 -1.96
CA ALA A 44 -5.72 -9.68 -1.61
C ALA A 44 -5.82 -9.48 -0.10
N ASP A 45 -4.68 -9.44 0.57
CA ASP A 45 -4.66 -9.29 2.03
C ASP A 45 -4.27 -7.88 2.40
N ILE A 46 -4.83 -7.40 3.50
CA ILE A 46 -4.50 -6.06 4.00
C ILE A 46 -3.22 -6.15 4.78
N ALA A 47 -2.17 -5.49 4.30
CA ALA A 47 -0.93 -5.38 5.06
C ALA A 47 -1.01 -4.21 6.03
N SER A 48 -1.63 -3.10 5.62
CA SER A 48 -1.84 -1.97 6.51
C SER A 48 -2.94 -1.09 5.92
N TRP A 49 -3.59 -0.33 6.78
CA TRP A 49 -4.64 0.60 6.34
C TRP A 49 -4.70 1.70 7.38
N ASN A 50 -4.30 2.89 6.99
CA ASN A 50 -4.19 4.00 7.93
C ASN A 50 -4.92 5.22 7.42
N VAL A 51 -5.41 6.02 8.35
CA VAL A 51 -6.01 7.30 8.01
C VAL A 51 -4.91 8.35 7.98
N VAL A 52 -4.92 9.17 6.94
CA VAL A 52 -4.09 10.36 6.86
C VAL A 52 -5.04 11.52 7.12
N MET A 53 -4.92 12.13 8.29
CA MET A 53 -5.91 13.10 8.74
C MET A 53 -6.02 14.25 7.76
N GLY A 54 -7.25 14.57 7.38
CA GLY A 54 -7.52 15.68 6.48
C GLY A 54 -7.36 15.36 5.01
N ILE A 55 -6.79 14.20 4.67
CA ILE A 55 -6.54 13.85 3.27
C ILE A 55 -7.34 12.63 2.86
N GLY A 56 -7.26 11.56 3.63
CA GLY A 56 -7.91 10.32 3.26
C GLY A 56 -7.27 9.14 3.93
N GLN A 57 -6.98 8.10 3.16
CA GLN A 57 -6.48 6.86 3.73
C GLN A 57 -5.38 6.30 2.84
N ILE A 58 -4.49 5.54 3.44
CA ILE A 58 -3.47 4.80 2.71
C ILE A 58 -3.64 3.34 3.08
N VAL A 59 -3.90 2.50 2.09
CA VAL A 59 -4.00 1.07 2.30
C VAL A 59 -2.91 0.39 1.49
N THR A 60 -2.25 -0.58 2.12
CA THR A 60 -1.28 -1.42 1.42
C THR A 60 -1.81 -2.83 1.41
N LEU A 61 -1.92 -3.40 0.23
CA LEU A 61 -2.40 -4.75 0.04
C LEU A 61 -1.24 -5.65 -0.38
N ARG A 62 -1.30 -6.90 0.05
CA ARG A 62 -0.43 -7.95 -0.45
C ARG A 62 -1.26 -8.83 -1.36
N LEU A 63 -0.85 -9.00 -2.59
CA LEU A 63 -1.66 -9.72 -3.55
C LEU A 63 -0.80 -10.30 -4.66
N PRO A 64 -1.26 -11.38 -5.31
CA PRO A 64 -0.61 -11.83 -6.52
C PRO A 64 -0.83 -10.81 -7.63
N PRO A 65 0.15 -10.61 -8.51
CA PRO A 65 0.03 -9.58 -9.54
C PRO A 65 -1.18 -9.71 -10.44
N HIS A 66 -1.67 -10.93 -10.65
CA HIS A 66 -2.81 -11.11 -11.55
C HIS A 66 -4.10 -10.52 -11.00
N LEU A 67 -4.12 -10.11 -9.71
CA LEU A 67 -5.31 -9.49 -9.14
C LEU A 67 -5.29 -7.97 -9.21
N LEU A 68 -4.26 -7.38 -9.82
CA LEU A 68 -4.19 -5.92 -9.89
C LEU A 68 -5.42 -5.32 -10.54
N ASN A 69 -5.85 -5.92 -11.66
CA ASN A 69 -7.02 -5.37 -12.33
C ASN A 69 -8.29 -5.55 -11.52
N VAL A 70 -8.39 -6.63 -10.75
CA VAL A 70 -9.57 -6.85 -9.91
C VAL A 70 -9.64 -5.78 -8.82
N VAL A 71 -8.50 -5.48 -8.19
CA VAL A 71 -8.46 -4.44 -7.18
C VAL A 71 -8.91 -3.10 -7.77
N ASN A 72 -8.36 -2.76 -8.92
CA ASN A 72 -8.71 -1.51 -9.56
C ASN A 72 -10.20 -1.43 -9.88
N VAL A 73 -10.75 -2.51 -10.42
CA VAL A 73 -12.16 -2.52 -10.80
C VAL A 73 -13.05 -2.38 -9.56
N GLU A 74 -12.71 -3.04 -8.46
CA GLU A 74 -13.55 -2.90 -7.27
C GLU A 74 -13.52 -1.48 -6.73
N ILE A 75 -12.37 -0.82 -6.79
CA ILE A 75 -12.32 0.57 -6.37
C ILE A 75 -13.18 1.43 -7.29
N GLU A 76 -13.10 1.19 -8.59
CA GLU A 76 -13.90 1.96 -9.52
C GLU A 76 -15.39 1.73 -9.33
N ARG A 77 -15.79 0.51 -9.02
CA ARG A 77 -17.20 0.23 -8.80
C ARG A 77 -17.72 0.82 -7.50
N CYS A 78 -16.95 0.71 -6.46
CA CYS A 78 -17.45 1.00 -5.11
C CYS A 78 -17.12 2.39 -4.63
N ALA A 79 -16.01 2.97 -5.09
CA ALA A 79 -15.51 4.22 -4.52
C ALA A 79 -15.39 5.35 -5.51
N TRP A 80 -15.88 5.15 -6.72
CA TRP A 80 -15.83 6.23 -7.71
C TRP A 80 -16.68 7.40 -7.23
N GLY A 81 -16.09 8.57 -7.28
CA GLY A 81 -16.82 9.76 -6.87
C GLY A 81 -16.68 10.12 -5.42
N VAL A 82 -16.10 9.24 -4.59
CA VAL A 82 -15.84 9.58 -3.19
C VAL A 82 -14.37 9.54 -2.86
N PHE A 83 -13.57 8.81 -3.63
CA PHE A 83 -12.12 8.82 -3.48
C PHE A 83 -11.45 9.13 -4.80
N ALA A 84 -10.41 9.96 -4.75
CA ALA A 84 -9.44 10.05 -5.83
C ALA A 84 -8.31 9.11 -5.45
N THR A 85 -7.90 8.22 -6.35
CA THR A 85 -6.99 7.14 -6.00
C THR A 85 -5.68 7.25 -6.74
N GLU A 86 -4.61 6.82 -6.08
CA GLU A 86 -3.28 6.68 -6.69
C GLU A 86 -2.72 5.35 -6.26
N PHE A 87 -2.05 4.65 -7.18
CA PHE A 87 -1.58 3.30 -6.94
C PHE A 87 -0.08 3.25 -7.12
N PHE A 88 0.61 2.62 -6.18
CA PHE A 88 2.06 2.51 -6.25
C PHE A 88 2.49 1.11 -5.83
N PRO A 89 3.17 0.36 -6.70
CA PRO A 89 3.80 -0.88 -6.25
C PRO A 89 4.86 -0.53 -5.22
N THR A 90 4.92 -1.30 -4.17
CA THR A 90 5.88 -1.04 -3.10
C THR A 90 6.53 -2.34 -2.68
N TYR A 91 7.62 -2.24 -1.93
CA TYR A 91 8.21 -3.41 -1.32
C TYR A 91 8.78 -3.04 0.02
N ASP A 92 8.92 -4.06 0.88
CA ASP A 92 9.39 -3.86 2.24
C ASP A 92 10.88 -3.62 2.23
N PHE A 93 11.32 -2.53 2.83
CA PHE A 93 12.72 -2.17 2.89
C PHE A 93 13.36 -2.47 4.24
N ILE A 94 12.61 -2.96 5.21
CA ILE A 94 13.11 -3.10 6.57
C ILE A 94 14.32 -4.03 6.62
N ARG A 95 14.22 -5.20 6.00
CA ARG A 95 15.33 -6.15 6.01
C ARG A 95 16.54 -5.63 5.27
N VAL A 96 16.31 -4.97 4.15
CA VAL A 96 17.39 -4.38 3.37
C VAL A 96 18.07 -3.31 4.19
N ARG A 97 17.28 -2.47 4.83
CA ARG A 97 17.84 -1.40 5.66
C ARG A 97 18.69 -1.97 6.78
N GLU A 98 18.23 -3.04 7.41
CA GLU A 98 18.98 -3.61 8.52
C GLU A 98 20.28 -4.24 8.06
N ARG A 99 20.28 -4.89 6.93
CA ARG A 99 21.51 -5.43 6.37
C ARG A 99 22.49 -4.32 6.03
N LEU A 100 22.02 -3.26 5.39
CA LEU A 100 22.88 -2.15 5.03
C LEU A 100 23.46 -1.47 6.28
N ALA A 101 22.63 -1.32 7.30
CA ALA A 101 23.10 -0.72 8.54
C ALA A 101 24.16 -1.56 9.21
N ARG A 102 23.99 -2.88 9.20
CA ARG A 102 25.00 -3.78 9.77
C ARG A 102 26.28 -3.71 9.00
N GLU A 103 26.20 -3.71 7.68
CA GLU A 103 27.38 -3.64 6.85
C GLU A 103 28.12 -2.33 7.05
N TRP A 104 27.38 -1.25 7.19
CA TRP A 104 27.98 0.04 7.42
C TRP A 104 28.70 0.07 8.76
N ARG A 105 28.06 -0.45 9.81
CA ARG A 105 28.68 -0.47 11.14
C ARG A 105 29.93 -1.35 11.16
N ALA A 106 29.88 -2.49 10.50
CA ALA A 106 31.03 -3.39 10.47
C ALA A 106 32.21 -2.73 9.76
N ALA A 107 31.97 -2.08 8.65
CA ALA A 107 33.03 -1.41 7.93
C ALA A 107 33.61 -0.28 8.77
N LYS A 108 32.77 0.44 9.48
CA LYS A 108 33.25 1.55 10.30
C LYS A 108 34.10 1.05 11.47
N GLN A 109 33.71 -0.08 12.06
CA GLN A 109 34.47 -0.64 13.17
C GLN A 109 35.83 -1.14 12.73
N GLN A 110 35.99 -1.49 11.48
CA GLN A 110 37.28 -1.93 11.00
C GLN A 110 38.24 -0.78 10.72
N GLY A 111 37.78 0.43 10.96
CA GLY A 111 38.64 1.58 10.80
C GLY A 111 38.72 2.11 9.40
N SER A 112 38.24 1.36 8.42
CA SER A 112 38.31 1.87 7.06
C SER A 112 37.04 2.60 6.69
N GLY A 113 35.99 2.20 7.28
CA GLY A 113 34.70 2.79 6.96
C GLY A 113 34.34 2.59 5.52
N PRO A 114 33.07 2.70 5.19
CA PRO A 114 32.68 2.66 3.78
C PRO A 114 33.14 3.93 3.12
N ALA A 115 33.34 3.85 1.84
CA ALA A 115 33.65 5.05 1.09
C ALA A 115 32.50 6.00 1.26
N GLN A 116 32.79 7.13 1.85
CA GLN A 116 31.75 8.10 2.13
C GLN A 116 31.53 8.96 0.92
N PRO A 117 30.31 9.14 0.49
CA PRO A 117 30.08 10.14 -0.53
C PRO A 117 30.46 11.48 0.06
N LYS A 118 31.22 12.21 -0.65
CA LYS A 118 31.57 13.52 -0.16
C LYS A 118 30.38 14.43 -0.29
N PRO A 119 30.18 15.26 0.71
CA PRO A 119 29.06 16.20 0.63
C PRO A 119 29.21 17.14 -0.54
#